data_e17ae14f5698513cbc44484c20b137cf
#
_entry.id   e17ae14f5698513cbc44484c20b137cf
#
_cell.length_a   1.000
_cell.length_b   1.000
_cell.length_c   1.000
_cell.angle_alpha   90.00
_cell.angle_beta   90.00
_cell.angle_gamma   90.00
#
_symmetry.space_group_name_H-M   'P 1'
#
loop_
_entity.id
_entity.type
_entity.pdbx_description
1 polymer ?
#
loop_
_entity_poly.entity_id
_entity_poly.type
_entity_poly.pdbx_seq_one_letter_code
_entity_poly.pdbx_strand_id
1 'polypeptide(L)'
;MTEELLININPTESRVALLEDGVLSEIYIERHTKLGTVGNIYIGTVVRVLPGMQAAFVDIGQARTAFLHINDMQVNVQNNQVQEHLNHTDKNLIENQLYEGQKILVQVIKDPLGTKGARLTTDISLPSRYLVYLPFSSNIGISQRIDGDERERLKRDLSEIAYQVNLTGGLIARTATENVPRHKLESDIYYLLQLWKMVQARRASFNKKHRSALIYQELSLPMRAIRDFIGENTQRVLIDDKNIFEQIGQFAKEFVPLIYPRLQLHESEQTLFDIFRVEDDLKNALNRRVDLKSGGYLIIDQTEAMTTIDVNTGLFVNGRSQEETIFKTNLEATHAIARQLRLRNLGGIIILDFIDMQAQEHRDKILASLQEQLSKDYAKTNISEVSNLGLIEMTRKRTRESLQQQLCEPCPTCGGKGFVKTSETVCLEIFRELMRRARTYNTPKKFTVIANATVIELLQSSEADTIAELEYLLGRPIGLEVENRFNQEQYHILLD
;
A
#
# COMPACT_ATOMS: atom_id res chain seq x y z
N MET A 1 23.27 -10.83 -6.31
CA MET A 1 22.07 -10.77 -5.47
C MET A 1 21.26 -12.00 -5.73
N THR A 2 20.99 -12.77 -4.71
CA THR A 2 20.19 -14.01 -4.79
C THR A 2 18.78 -13.69 -4.29
N GLU A 3 17.75 -14.08 -5.04
CA GLU A 3 16.35 -13.87 -4.68
C GLU A 3 15.70 -15.22 -4.34
N GLU A 4 14.89 -15.24 -3.30
CA GLU A 4 14.07 -16.37 -2.90
C GLU A 4 12.63 -15.90 -2.69
N LEU A 5 11.68 -16.67 -3.21
CA LEU A 5 10.26 -16.40 -3.02
C LEU A 5 9.66 -17.44 -2.08
N LEU A 6 9.06 -16.98 -0.99
CA LEU A 6 8.35 -17.82 -0.04
C LEU A 6 6.86 -17.60 -0.15
N ILE A 7 6.09 -18.66 -0.31
CA ILE A 7 4.64 -18.63 -0.43
C ILE A 7 4.05 -19.42 0.72
N ASN A 8 3.40 -18.72 1.63
CA ASN A 8 2.74 -19.29 2.80
C ASN A 8 1.23 -19.17 2.63
N ILE A 9 0.54 -20.30 2.77
CA ILE A 9 -0.90 -20.41 2.60
C ILE A 9 -1.52 -20.95 3.88
N ASN A 10 -2.53 -20.26 4.37
CA ASN A 10 -3.39 -20.77 5.43
C ASN A 10 -4.88 -20.56 5.09
N PRO A 11 -5.84 -21.14 5.82
CA PRO A 11 -7.25 -21.04 5.47
C PRO A 11 -7.82 -19.62 5.42
N THR A 12 -7.16 -18.65 6.04
CA THR A 12 -7.66 -17.27 6.16
C THR A 12 -6.91 -16.28 5.30
N GLU A 13 -5.65 -16.57 4.92
CA GLU A 13 -4.81 -15.67 4.15
C GLU A 13 -3.75 -16.40 3.32
N SER A 14 -3.33 -15.76 2.25
CA SER A 14 -2.14 -16.09 1.45
C SER A 14 -1.10 -15.01 1.64
N ARG A 15 0.15 -15.42 1.91
CA ARG A 15 1.26 -14.48 2.10
C ARG A 15 2.41 -14.84 1.17
N VAL A 16 3.04 -13.84 0.61
CA VAL A 16 4.20 -14.01 -0.27
C VAL A 16 5.31 -13.08 0.21
N ALA A 17 6.46 -13.65 0.55
CA ALA A 17 7.64 -12.94 0.98
C ALA A 17 8.75 -13.07 -0.08
N LEU A 18 9.37 -11.94 -0.43
CA LEU A 18 10.56 -11.87 -1.27
C LEU A 18 11.77 -11.60 -0.39
N LEU A 19 12.73 -12.52 -0.42
CA LEU A 19 14.01 -12.37 0.25
C LEU A 19 15.10 -12.04 -0.77
N GLU A 20 15.95 -11.08 -0.44
CA GLU A 20 17.16 -10.74 -1.17
C GLU A 20 18.37 -11.04 -0.28
N ASP A 21 19.27 -11.93 -0.74
CA ASP A 21 20.42 -12.43 0.02
C ASP A 21 20.05 -12.90 1.46
N GLY A 22 18.89 -13.58 1.57
CA GLY A 22 18.36 -14.12 2.81
C GLY A 22 17.70 -13.12 3.75
N VAL A 23 17.48 -11.86 3.31
CA VAL A 23 16.85 -10.80 4.10
C VAL A 23 15.50 -10.41 3.47
N LEU A 24 14.47 -10.30 4.30
CA LEU A 24 13.13 -9.92 3.84
C LEU A 24 13.12 -8.51 3.23
N SER A 25 12.79 -8.41 1.95
CA SER A 25 12.75 -7.16 1.19
C SER A 25 11.32 -6.70 0.88
N GLU A 26 10.41 -7.65 0.63
CA GLU A 26 9.00 -7.34 0.36
C GLU A 26 8.09 -8.41 0.95
N ILE A 27 6.90 -7.99 1.38
CA ILE A 27 5.83 -8.89 1.84
C ILE A 27 4.51 -8.49 1.21
N TYR A 28 3.73 -9.47 0.80
CA TYR A 28 2.38 -9.33 0.26
C TYR A 28 1.45 -10.22 1.07
N ILE A 29 0.32 -9.66 1.48
CA ILE A 29 -0.68 -10.34 2.31
C ILE A 29 -2.04 -10.16 1.64
N GLU A 30 -2.74 -11.26 1.40
CA GLU A 30 -4.09 -11.27 0.85
C GLU A 30 -4.99 -12.12 1.75
N ARG A 31 -5.94 -11.47 2.42
CA ARG A 31 -6.90 -12.14 3.30
C ARG A 31 -8.07 -12.67 2.49
N HIS A 32 -8.44 -13.94 2.68
CA HIS A 32 -9.51 -14.59 1.93
C HIS A 32 -10.89 -13.94 2.16
N THR A 33 -11.08 -13.29 3.31
CA THR A 33 -12.29 -12.50 3.62
C THR A 33 -12.33 -11.12 2.96
N LYS A 34 -11.18 -10.63 2.46
CA LYS A 34 -11.02 -9.34 1.80
C LYS A 34 -10.11 -9.49 0.59
N LEU A 35 -10.52 -10.36 -0.35
CA LEU A 35 -9.79 -10.51 -1.61
C LEU A 35 -9.73 -9.17 -2.32
N GLY A 36 -8.52 -8.77 -2.72
CA GLY A 36 -8.30 -7.60 -3.56
C GLY A 36 -9.08 -7.74 -4.87
N THR A 37 -9.63 -6.64 -5.34
CA THR A 37 -10.42 -6.60 -6.57
C THR A 37 -9.68 -5.92 -7.72
N VAL A 38 -8.49 -5.39 -7.46
CA VAL A 38 -7.65 -4.76 -8.49
C VAL A 38 -7.35 -5.76 -9.61
N GLY A 39 -7.57 -5.32 -10.85
CA GLY A 39 -7.46 -6.17 -12.05
C GLY A 39 -8.76 -6.85 -12.46
N ASN A 40 -9.70 -7.06 -11.55
CA ASN A 40 -11.00 -7.65 -11.86
C ASN A 40 -11.78 -6.78 -12.85
N ILE A 41 -12.48 -7.44 -13.79
CA ILE A 41 -13.31 -6.78 -14.79
C ILE A 41 -14.78 -7.10 -14.50
N TYR A 42 -15.59 -6.06 -14.45
CA TYR A 42 -17.03 -6.15 -14.19
C TYR A 42 -17.84 -5.53 -15.32
N ILE A 43 -19.06 -6.02 -15.51
CA ILE A 43 -20.13 -5.20 -16.08
C ILE A 43 -20.81 -4.52 -14.90
N GLY A 44 -20.73 -3.19 -14.84
CA GLY A 44 -21.36 -2.38 -13.81
C GLY A 44 -22.51 -1.55 -14.36
N THR A 45 -23.38 -1.07 -13.46
CA THR A 45 -24.46 -0.13 -13.79
C THR A 45 -24.09 1.25 -13.26
N VAL A 46 -24.17 2.26 -14.10
CA VAL A 46 -24.03 3.67 -13.68
C VAL A 46 -25.22 4.02 -12.78
N VAL A 47 -24.93 4.35 -11.53
CA VAL A 47 -25.96 4.70 -10.52
C VAL A 47 -26.21 6.19 -10.51
N ARG A 48 -25.15 6.98 -10.67
CA ARG A 48 -25.23 8.45 -10.64
C ARG A 48 -24.07 9.07 -11.42
N VAL A 49 -24.38 10.11 -12.19
CA VAL A 49 -23.38 10.95 -12.86
C VAL A 49 -23.25 12.26 -12.10
N LEU A 50 -22.03 12.73 -11.89
CA LEU A 50 -21.68 13.96 -11.15
C LEU A 50 -20.88 14.90 -12.06
N PRO A 51 -21.55 15.78 -12.84
CA PRO A 51 -20.86 16.68 -13.77
C PRO A 51 -19.85 17.59 -13.09
N GLY A 52 -20.18 18.15 -11.92
CA GLY A 52 -19.29 19.04 -11.17
C GLY A 52 -17.98 18.41 -10.69
N MET A 53 -17.91 17.07 -10.63
CA MET A 53 -16.71 16.31 -10.29
C MET A 53 -16.11 15.58 -11.50
N GLN A 54 -16.72 15.68 -12.66
CA GLN A 54 -16.37 14.91 -13.86
C GLN A 54 -16.19 13.42 -13.56
N ALA A 55 -17.14 12.83 -12.80
CA ALA A 55 -17.10 11.47 -12.30
C ALA A 55 -18.48 10.81 -12.28
N ALA A 56 -18.49 9.46 -12.18
CA ALA A 56 -19.72 8.70 -12.01
C ALA A 56 -19.54 7.65 -10.90
N PHE A 57 -20.64 7.35 -10.20
CA PHE A 57 -20.72 6.18 -9.34
C PHE A 57 -21.30 4.99 -10.09
N VAL A 58 -20.64 3.85 -9.97
CA VAL A 58 -20.97 2.61 -10.68
C VAL A 58 -21.19 1.48 -9.69
N ASP A 59 -22.31 0.79 -9.80
CA ASP A 59 -22.61 -0.43 -9.04
C ASP A 59 -21.95 -1.63 -9.76
N ILE A 60 -20.96 -2.23 -9.13
CA ILE A 60 -20.25 -3.43 -9.60
C ILE A 60 -20.62 -4.68 -8.78
N GLY A 61 -21.67 -4.61 -7.95
CA GLY A 61 -22.13 -5.73 -7.11
C GLY A 61 -21.38 -5.86 -5.78
N GLN A 62 -20.62 -4.84 -5.39
CA GLN A 62 -19.96 -4.76 -4.09
C GLN A 62 -20.82 -3.96 -3.08
N ALA A 63 -20.49 -4.07 -1.78
CA ALA A 63 -21.21 -3.36 -0.71
C ALA A 63 -21.24 -1.82 -0.89
N ARG A 64 -20.26 -1.27 -1.61
CA ARG A 64 -20.18 0.16 -1.93
C ARG A 64 -20.10 0.38 -3.42
N THR A 65 -20.72 1.46 -3.90
CA THR A 65 -20.58 1.91 -5.28
C THR A 65 -19.14 2.32 -5.57
N ALA A 66 -18.64 1.95 -6.73
CA ALA A 66 -17.30 2.28 -7.19
C ALA A 66 -17.28 3.63 -7.92
N PHE A 67 -16.10 4.25 -8.00
CA PHE A 67 -15.88 5.59 -8.56
C PHE A 67 -15.16 5.50 -9.90
N LEU A 68 -15.72 6.14 -10.93
CA LEU A 68 -15.15 6.27 -12.27
C LEU A 68 -14.98 7.75 -12.61
N HIS A 69 -13.75 8.19 -12.82
CA HIS A 69 -13.44 9.57 -13.22
C HIS A 69 -13.29 9.66 -14.75
N ILE A 70 -13.60 10.80 -15.34
CA ILE A 70 -13.50 11.03 -16.79
C ILE A 70 -12.11 10.73 -17.35
N ASN A 71 -11.04 11.05 -16.61
CA ASN A 71 -9.65 10.77 -17.01
C ASN A 71 -9.30 9.27 -17.03
N ASP A 72 -10.11 8.42 -16.38
CA ASP A 72 -9.96 6.98 -16.39
C ASP A 72 -10.88 6.32 -17.43
N MET A 73 -11.55 7.13 -18.27
CA MET A 73 -12.41 6.66 -19.34
C MET A 73 -11.69 6.77 -20.68
N GLN A 74 -11.89 5.75 -21.52
CA GLN A 74 -11.57 5.89 -22.94
C GLN A 74 -12.66 6.68 -23.64
N VAL A 75 -12.25 7.64 -24.46
CA VAL A 75 -13.16 8.37 -25.34
C VAL A 75 -13.67 7.39 -26.42
N ASN A 76 -14.91 6.95 -26.30
CA ASN A 76 -15.53 6.04 -27.28
C ASN A 76 -15.71 6.76 -28.62
N VAL A 77 -14.82 6.53 -29.56
CA VAL A 77 -14.96 6.99 -30.97
C VAL A 77 -16.10 6.26 -31.71
N GLN A 78 -16.72 5.25 -31.10
CA GLN A 78 -17.69 4.36 -31.77
C GLN A 78 -19.18 4.77 -31.64
N ASN A 79 -19.53 5.78 -30.86
CA ASN A 79 -20.91 6.29 -30.83
C ASN A 79 -21.13 7.43 -31.82
N ASN A 80 -20.85 7.17 -33.10
CA ASN A 80 -20.93 8.17 -34.18
C ASN A 80 -22.37 8.64 -34.55
N GLN A 81 -23.44 8.12 -33.93
CA GLN A 81 -24.80 8.51 -34.33
C GLN A 81 -25.44 9.68 -33.56
N VAL A 82 -24.78 10.16 -32.49
CA VAL A 82 -25.32 11.32 -31.69
C VAL A 82 -24.36 12.51 -31.66
N GLN A 83 -23.15 12.39 -32.24
CA GLN A 83 -22.04 13.31 -32.00
C GLN A 83 -21.71 14.30 -33.13
N GLU A 84 -22.51 14.36 -34.21
CA GLU A 84 -22.21 15.28 -35.36
C GLU A 84 -22.40 16.77 -35.07
N HIS A 85 -23.00 17.15 -33.92
CA HIS A 85 -23.32 18.56 -33.60
C HIS A 85 -22.64 19.15 -32.36
N LEU A 86 -21.71 18.40 -31.69
CA LEU A 86 -21.01 18.88 -30.48
C LEU A 86 -19.60 19.36 -30.80
N ASN A 87 -19.22 20.53 -30.26
CA ASN A 87 -17.84 21.05 -30.33
C ASN A 87 -16.84 20.11 -29.64
N HIS A 88 -15.58 20.10 -30.06
CA HIS A 88 -14.54 19.24 -29.53
C HIS A 88 -14.34 19.33 -28.00
N THR A 89 -14.66 20.47 -27.38
CA THR A 89 -14.62 20.72 -25.93
C THR A 89 -15.76 20.02 -25.18
N ASP A 90 -16.93 19.89 -25.79
CA ASP A 90 -18.12 19.31 -25.15
C ASP A 90 -18.14 17.77 -25.19
N LYS A 91 -17.34 17.16 -26.07
CA LYS A 91 -17.23 15.69 -26.18
C LYS A 91 -16.51 15.06 -24.98
N ASN A 92 -15.77 15.82 -24.20
CA ASN A 92 -14.98 15.35 -23.07
C ASN A 92 -15.70 15.49 -21.71
N LEU A 93 -16.97 15.88 -21.68
CA LEU A 93 -17.73 15.95 -20.44
C LEU A 93 -18.37 14.60 -20.12
N ILE A 94 -18.37 14.22 -18.83
CA ILE A 94 -18.86 12.90 -18.39
C ILE A 94 -20.35 12.71 -18.65
N GLU A 95 -21.15 13.76 -18.52
CA GLU A 95 -22.60 13.77 -18.78
C GLU A 95 -22.96 13.52 -20.26
N ASN A 96 -22.00 13.72 -21.17
CA ASN A 96 -22.17 13.43 -22.60
C ASN A 96 -21.76 11.99 -22.95
N GLN A 97 -21.06 11.29 -22.04
CA GLN A 97 -20.56 9.93 -22.26
C GLN A 97 -21.34 8.88 -21.47
N LEU A 98 -21.87 9.25 -20.29
CA LEU A 98 -22.55 8.33 -19.39
C LEU A 98 -23.92 8.85 -18.98
N TYR A 99 -24.87 7.92 -18.82
CA TYR A 99 -26.19 8.21 -18.24
C TYR A 99 -26.55 7.16 -17.18
N GLU A 100 -27.42 7.54 -16.25
CA GLU A 100 -27.88 6.64 -15.17
C GLU A 100 -28.60 5.42 -15.74
N GLY A 101 -28.31 4.24 -15.20
CA GLY A 101 -28.81 2.95 -15.69
C GLY A 101 -27.99 2.31 -16.80
N GLN A 102 -27.01 3.02 -17.38
CA GLN A 102 -26.14 2.49 -18.42
C GLN A 102 -25.28 1.34 -17.90
N LYS A 103 -25.13 0.29 -18.73
CA LYS A 103 -24.24 -0.85 -18.48
C LYS A 103 -22.90 -0.58 -19.13
N ILE A 104 -21.82 -0.63 -18.34
CA ILE A 104 -20.46 -0.39 -18.81
C ILE A 104 -19.53 -1.50 -18.38
N LEU A 105 -18.55 -1.83 -19.24
CA LEU A 105 -17.43 -2.73 -18.87
C LEU A 105 -16.36 -1.89 -18.20
N VAL A 106 -15.99 -2.27 -16.99
CA VAL A 106 -15.04 -1.54 -16.17
C VAL A 106 -14.04 -2.49 -15.50
N GLN A 107 -12.84 -2.00 -15.27
CA GLN A 107 -11.79 -2.69 -14.50
C GLN A 107 -11.47 -1.92 -13.24
N VAL A 108 -11.22 -2.62 -12.15
CA VAL A 108 -10.80 -2.02 -10.88
C VAL A 108 -9.31 -1.71 -10.96
N ILE A 109 -8.94 -0.46 -10.72
CA ILE A 109 -7.54 0.00 -10.66
C ILE A 109 -7.05 0.29 -9.23
N LYS A 110 -7.98 0.49 -8.28
CA LYS A 110 -7.66 0.61 -6.85
C LYS A 110 -8.80 0.01 -6.02
N ASP A 111 -8.42 -0.75 -5.01
CA ASP A 111 -9.37 -1.28 -4.03
C ASP A 111 -10.05 -0.16 -3.21
N PRO A 112 -11.21 -0.45 -2.61
CA PRO A 112 -11.85 0.47 -1.66
C PRO A 112 -10.90 0.83 -0.52
N LEU A 113 -10.83 2.12 -0.16
CA LEU A 113 -9.98 2.61 0.92
C LEU A 113 -10.80 3.42 1.92
N GLY A 114 -10.83 3.00 3.19
CA GLY A 114 -11.59 3.67 4.24
C GLY A 114 -13.08 3.79 3.88
N THR A 115 -13.58 5.02 3.72
CA THR A 115 -14.97 5.32 3.32
C THR A 115 -15.19 5.35 1.81
N LYS A 116 -14.12 5.31 1.00
CA LYS A 116 -14.19 5.45 -0.47
C LYS A 116 -14.40 4.09 -1.13
N GLY A 117 -15.25 4.04 -2.17
CA GLY A 117 -15.42 2.88 -3.04
C GLY A 117 -14.21 2.61 -3.93
N ALA A 118 -14.20 1.46 -4.60
CA ALA A 118 -13.16 1.10 -5.57
C ALA A 118 -13.05 2.14 -6.70
N ARG A 119 -11.83 2.38 -7.22
CA ARG A 119 -11.63 3.22 -8.40
C ARG A 119 -11.63 2.36 -9.66
N LEU A 120 -12.36 2.80 -10.66
CA LEU A 120 -12.55 2.09 -11.92
C LEU A 120 -11.89 2.79 -13.09
N THR A 121 -11.68 2.02 -14.16
CA THR A 121 -11.34 2.52 -15.50
C THR A 121 -12.14 1.77 -16.56
N THR A 122 -12.41 2.41 -17.70
CA THR A 122 -12.90 1.74 -18.90
C THR A 122 -11.77 1.31 -19.82
N ASP A 123 -10.54 1.77 -19.56
CA ASP A 123 -9.34 1.35 -20.28
C ASP A 123 -8.84 0.00 -19.73
N ILE A 124 -9.43 -1.08 -20.27
CA ILE A 124 -9.14 -2.45 -19.84
C ILE A 124 -7.69 -2.80 -20.19
N SER A 125 -6.99 -3.38 -19.23
CA SER A 125 -5.64 -3.88 -19.39
C SER A 125 -5.54 -5.33 -18.90
N LEU A 126 -4.96 -6.21 -19.72
CA LEU A 126 -4.77 -7.62 -19.38
C LEU A 126 -3.26 -7.90 -19.30
N PRO A 127 -2.71 -8.06 -18.08
CA PRO A 127 -1.30 -8.33 -17.91
C PRO A 127 -0.99 -9.82 -18.09
N SER A 128 0.10 -10.11 -18.79
CA SER A 128 0.82 -11.37 -18.75
C SER A 128 2.19 -11.17 -18.12
N ARG A 129 3.08 -12.14 -18.27
CA ARG A 129 4.45 -12.02 -17.74
C ARG A 129 5.26 -10.94 -18.45
N TYR A 130 5.25 -10.93 -19.78
CA TYR A 130 6.07 -10.05 -20.59
C TYR A 130 5.32 -8.84 -21.10
N LEU A 131 4.04 -8.98 -21.38
CA LEU A 131 3.23 -7.99 -22.07
C LEU A 131 2.01 -7.57 -21.25
N VAL A 132 1.47 -6.39 -21.60
CA VAL A 132 0.12 -5.97 -21.19
C VAL A 132 -0.65 -5.72 -22.48
N TYR A 133 -1.77 -6.39 -22.65
CA TYR A 133 -2.67 -6.17 -23.77
C TYR A 133 -3.71 -5.11 -23.43
N LEU A 134 -3.91 -4.16 -24.34
CA LEU A 134 -4.83 -3.04 -24.25
C LEU A 134 -5.87 -3.15 -25.37
N PRO A 135 -7.02 -3.79 -25.12
CA PRO A 135 -8.00 -4.10 -26.19
C PRO A 135 -8.53 -2.87 -26.92
N PHE A 136 -8.53 -1.72 -26.25
CA PHE A 136 -9.11 -0.48 -26.75
C PHE A 136 -8.08 0.57 -27.16
N SER A 137 -6.79 0.27 -27.10
CA SER A 137 -5.69 1.14 -27.57
C SER A 137 -5.15 0.58 -28.89
N SER A 138 -4.49 1.41 -29.69
CA SER A 138 -3.78 0.97 -30.90
C SER A 138 -2.26 1.10 -30.77
N ASN A 139 -1.76 1.53 -29.61
CA ASN A 139 -0.36 1.86 -29.44
C ASN A 139 0.46 0.67 -28.95
N ILE A 140 1.70 0.52 -29.46
CA ILE A 140 2.71 -0.37 -28.92
C ILE A 140 3.67 0.47 -28.07
N GLY A 141 3.59 0.26 -26.74
CA GLY A 141 4.46 0.90 -25.76
C GLY A 141 5.56 -0.05 -25.28
N ILE A 142 6.66 0.50 -24.79
CA ILE A 142 7.76 -0.25 -24.18
C ILE A 142 8.10 0.39 -22.85
N SER A 143 8.36 -0.42 -21.82
CA SER A 143 8.77 0.06 -20.49
C SER A 143 9.87 1.12 -20.60
N GLN A 144 9.74 2.18 -19.81
CA GLN A 144 10.76 3.25 -19.78
C GLN A 144 12.12 2.79 -19.24
N ARG A 145 12.17 1.59 -18.61
CA ARG A 145 13.41 1.00 -18.08
C ARG A 145 14.22 0.23 -19.12
N ILE A 146 13.66 -0.01 -20.30
CA ILE A 146 14.34 -0.67 -21.43
C ILE A 146 14.80 0.43 -22.38
N ASP A 147 16.09 0.53 -22.60
CA ASP A 147 16.71 1.58 -23.42
C ASP A 147 17.49 1.00 -24.60
N GLY A 148 17.97 1.90 -25.47
CA GLY A 148 18.88 1.62 -26.57
C GLY A 148 18.37 0.64 -27.62
N ASP A 149 19.26 -0.19 -28.12
CA ASP A 149 19.01 -1.14 -29.23
C ASP A 149 17.92 -2.17 -28.88
N GLU A 150 17.82 -2.55 -27.61
CA GLU A 150 16.83 -3.52 -27.15
C GLU A 150 15.41 -2.94 -27.24
N ARG A 151 15.23 -1.67 -26.93
CA ARG A 151 13.97 -0.97 -27.11
C ARG A 151 13.51 -0.97 -28.58
N GLU A 152 14.44 -0.68 -29.50
CA GLU A 152 14.14 -0.68 -30.93
C GLU A 152 13.87 -2.10 -31.47
N ARG A 153 14.60 -3.12 -30.97
CA ARG A 153 14.34 -4.52 -31.29
C ARG A 153 12.93 -4.93 -30.88
N LEU A 154 12.56 -4.68 -29.64
CA LEU A 154 11.25 -5.05 -29.11
C LEU A 154 10.12 -4.34 -29.84
N LYS A 155 10.28 -3.06 -30.17
CA LYS A 155 9.30 -2.29 -30.93
C LYS A 155 9.05 -2.90 -32.31
N ARG A 156 10.12 -3.27 -33.02
CA ARG A 156 10.04 -3.93 -34.31
C ARG A 156 9.38 -5.30 -34.20
N ASP A 157 9.88 -6.16 -33.29
CA ASP A 157 9.38 -7.53 -33.12
C ASP A 157 7.89 -7.53 -32.78
N LEU A 158 7.45 -6.70 -31.80
CA LEU A 158 6.05 -6.60 -31.41
C LEU A 158 5.16 -6.04 -32.53
N SER A 159 5.65 -5.08 -33.32
CA SER A 159 4.90 -4.54 -34.46
C SER A 159 4.70 -5.59 -35.55
N GLU A 160 5.72 -6.39 -35.85
CA GLU A 160 5.64 -7.47 -36.83
C GLU A 160 4.70 -8.59 -36.35
N ILE A 161 4.80 -9.02 -35.07
CA ILE A 161 3.90 -10.05 -34.53
C ILE A 161 2.45 -9.54 -34.53
N ALA A 162 2.21 -8.31 -34.08
CA ALA A 162 0.89 -7.70 -34.07
C ALA A 162 0.27 -7.66 -35.46
N TYR A 163 1.05 -7.36 -36.49
CA TYR A 163 0.62 -7.39 -37.89
C TYR A 163 0.27 -8.82 -38.34
N GLN A 164 1.13 -9.81 -38.05
CA GLN A 164 0.93 -11.22 -38.43
C GLN A 164 -0.33 -11.82 -37.82
N VAL A 165 -0.65 -11.50 -36.56
CA VAL A 165 -1.86 -12.02 -35.88
C VAL A 165 -3.10 -11.15 -36.07
N ASN A 166 -3.03 -10.10 -36.91
CA ASN A 166 -4.10 -9.09 -37.07
C ASN A 166 -4.60 -8.56 -35.72
N LEU A 167 -3.67 -8.13 -34.87
CA LEU A 167 -3.98 -7.69 -33.50
C LEU A 167 -4.92 -6.47 -33.56
N THR A 168 -6.09 -6.62 -32.97
CA THR A 168 -7.00 -5.49 -32.69
C THR A 168 -6.74 -5.02 -31.26
N GLY A 169 -5.93 -3.97 -31.08
CA GLY A 169 -5.57 -3.47 -29.76
C GLY A 169 -4.09 -3.09 -29.68
N GLY A 170 -3.67 -2.56 -28.54
CA GLY A 170 -2.30 -2.18 -28.23
C GLY A 170 -1.59 -3.16 -27.31
N LEU A 171 -0.27 -3.01 -27.22
CA LEU A 171 0.59 -3.80 -26.36
C LEU A 171 1.52 -2.88 -25.57
N ILE A 172 1.84 -3.25 -24.34
CA ILE A 172 2.94 -2.65 -23.58
C ILE A 172 3.92 -3.75 -23.20
N ALA A 173 5.18 -3.62 -23.65
CA ALA A 173 6.26 -4.48 -23.17
C ALA A 173 6.67 -4.08 -21.74
N ARG A 174 6.64 -5.04 -20.83
CA ARG A 174 7.09 -4.87 -19.44
C ARG A 174 8.61 -4.95 -19.37
N THR A 175 9.21 -4.54 -18.26
CA THR A 175 10.65 -4.64 -18.03
C THR A 175 11.17 -6.07 -18.16
N ALA A 176 10.37 -7.06 -17.76
CA ALA A 176 10.68 -8.49 -17.90
C ALA A 176 10.80 -8.98 -19.35
N THR A 177 10.52 -8.12 -20.33
CA THR A 177 10.65 -8.41 -21.79
C THR A 177 12.09 -8.27 -22.29
N GLU A 178 12.95 -7.64 -21.52
CA GLU A 178 14.36 -7.42 -21.88
C GLU A 178 15.05 -8.77 -22.16
N ASN A 179 15.75 -8.86 -23.30
CA ASN A 179 16.44 -10.05 -23.81
C ASN A 179 15.53 -11.30 -24.04
N VAL A 180 14.21 -11.15 -24.03
CA VAL A 180 13.29 -12.25 -24.29
C VAL A 180 13.25 -12.57 -25.79
N PRO A 181 13.40 -13.87 -26.19
CA PRO A 181 13.35 -14.25 -27.60
C PRO A 181 11.93 -14.11 -28.15
N ARG A 182 11.83 -13.80 -29.46
CA ARG A 182 10.60 -13.49 -30.18
C ARG A 182 9.50 -14.54 -30.00
N HIS A 183 9.83 -15.85 -30.04
CA HIS A 183 8.83 -16.92 -29.94
C HIS A 183 8.07 -16.91 -28.59
N LYS A 184 8.71 -16.43 -27.50
CA LYS A 184 8.04 -16.26 -26.20
C LYS A 184 7.08 -15.07 -26.21
N LEU A 185 7.41 -14.00 -26.91
CA LEU A 185 6.51 -12.86 -27.09
C LEU A 185 5.28 -13.26 -27.93
N GLU A 186 5.48 -14.07 -28.97
CA GLU A 186 4.38 -14.65 -29.76
C GLU A 186 3.42 -15.49 -28.86
N SER A 187 3.98 -16.40 -28.05
CA SER A 187 3.19 -17.21 -27.10
C SER A 187 2.40 -16.35 -26.11
N ASP A 188 3.02 -15.30 -25.61
CA ASP A 188 2.41 -14.37 -24.65
C ASP A 188 1.24 -13.59 -25.28
N ILE A 189 1.40 -13.14 -26.52
CA ILE A 189 0.34 -12.47 -27.29
C ILE A 189 -0.83 -13.44 -27.55
N TYR A 190 -0.57 -14.68 -27.94
CA TYR A 190 -1.64 -15.69 -28.14
C TYR A 190 -2.42 -15.93 -26.84
N TYR A 191 -1.75 -16.05 -25.70
CA TYR A 191 -2.40 -16.18 -24.41
C TYR A 191 -3.32 -14.99 -24.11
N LEU A 192 -2.81 -13.77 -24.29
CA LEU A 192 -3.58 -12.54 -24.03
C LEU A 192 -4.81 -12.42 -24.93
N LEU A 193 -4.69 -12.83 -26.20
CA LEU A 193 -5.81 -12.87 -27.12
C LEU A 193 -6.87 -13.90 -26.73
N GLN A 194 -6.47 -15.08 -26.25
CA GLN A 194 -7.40 -16.08 -25.74
C GLN A 194 -8.11 -15.59 -24.48
N LEU A 195 -7.37 -14.96 -23.57
CA LEU A 195 -7.93 -14.34 -22.37
C LEU A 195 -8.99 -13.28 -22.73
N TRP A 196 -8.67 -12.41 -23.69
CA TRP A 196 -9.62 -11.39 -24.15
C TRP A 196 -10.86 -11.98 -24.80
N LYS A 197 -10.71 -13.02 -25.62
CA LYS A 197 -11.85 -13.76 -26.21
C LYS A 197 -12.76 -14.33 -25.12
N MET A 198 -12.20 -14.89 -24.05
CA MET A 198 -12.97 -15.38 -22.90
C MET A 198 -13.74 -14.25 -22.21
N VAL A 199 -13.10 -13.11 -21.98
CA VAL A 199 -13.76 -11.91 -21.42
C VAL A 199 -14.91 -11.45 -22.31
N GLN A 200 -14.70 -11.38 -23.62
CA GLN A 200 -15.76 -11.01 -24.58
C GLN A 200 -16.93 -12.01 -24.60
N ALA A 201 -16.64 -13.30 -24.56
CA ALA A 201 -17.68 -14.35 -24.53
C ALA A 201 -18.53 -14.23 -23.25
N ARG A 202 -17.90 -14.06 -22.09
CA ARG A 202 -18.62 -13.81 -20.81
C ARG A 202 -19.42 -12.51 -20.83
N ARG A 203 -18.87 -11.45 -21.42
CA ARG A 203 -19.60 -10.20 -21.63
C ARG A 203 -20.85 -10.40 -22.50
N ALA A 204 -20.72 -11.15 -23.60
CA ALA A 204 -21.83 -11.43 -24.51
C ALA A 204 -22.94 -12.26 -23.85
N SER A 205 -22.58 -13.20 -22.97
CA SER A 205 -23.53 -14.04 -22.21
C SER A 205 -24.21 -13.31 -21.03
N PHE A 206 -23.81 -12.08 -20.74
CA PHE A 206 -24.36 -11.32 -19.62
C PHE A 206 -25.85 -11.01 -19.78
N ASN A 207 -26.65 -11.45 -18.81
CA ASN A 207 -28.07 -11.13 -18.79
C ASN A 207 -28.30 -9.69 -18.31
N LYS A 208 -28.80 -8.82 -19.20
CA LYS A 208 -29.06 -7.40 -18.93
C LYS A 208 -30.05 -7.13 -17.78
N LYS A 209 -30.79 -8.15 -17.31
CA LYS A 209 -31.67 -8.03 -16.13
C LYS A 209 -30.87 -7.90 -14.83
N HIS A 210 -29.64 -8.39 -14.76
CA HIS A 210 -28.77 -8.22 -13.59
C HIS A 210 -28.17 -6.82 -13.57
N ARG A 211 -27.95 -6.28 -12.37
CA ARG A 211 -27.34 -4.94 -12.18
C ARG A 211 -25.86 -4.94 -12.52
N SER A 212 -25.15 -6.00 -12.13
CA SER A 212 -23.71 -6.15 -12.33
C SER A 212 -23.32 -7.61 -12.44
N ALA A 213 -22.12 -7.87 -12.98
CA ALA A 213 -21.51 -9.21 -12.99
C ALA A 213 -19.99 -9.12 -13.02
N LEU A 214 -19.31 -10.03 -12.33
CA LEU A 214 -17.89 -10.30 -12.47
C LEU A 214 -17.64 -11.04 -13.79
N ILE A 215 -16.90 -10.44 -14.70
CA ILE A 215 -16.57 -10.99 -16.02
C ILE A 215 -15.22 -11.70 -16.02
N TYR A 216 -14.24 -11.08 -15.35
CA TYR A 216 -12.90 -11.64 -15.21
C TYR A 216 -12.40 -11.38 -13.78
N GLN A 217 -11.86 -12.42 -13.18
CA GLN A 217 -11.19 -12.35 -11.89
C GLN A 217 -9.68 -12.43 -12.12
N GLU A 218 -8.93 -11.49 -11.56
CA GLU A 218 -7.46 -11.49 -11.58
C GLU A 218 -6.92 -12.71 -10.82
N LEU A 219 -5.70 -13.12 -11.15
CA LEU A 219 -5.02 -14.25 -10.52
C LEU A 219 -4.92 -14.04 -8.99
N SER A 220 -4.95 -15.13 -8.23
CA SER A 220 -4.67 -15.12 -6.79
C SER A 220 -3.26 -14.60 -6.50
N LEU A 221 -2.99 -14.12 -5.28
CA LEU A 221 -1.70 -13.59 -4.90
C LEU A 221 -0.53 -14.53 -5.20
N PRO A 222 -0.57 -15.85 -4.89
CA PRO A 222 0.50 -16.79 -5.24
C PRO A 222 0.79 -16.83 -6.75
N MET A 223 -0.24 -16.88 -7.56
CA MET A 223 -0.11 -16.93 -9.02
C MET A 223 0.41 -15.62 -9.60
N ARG A 224 -0.04 -14.47 -9.07
CA ARG A 224 0.49 -13.15 -9.45
C ARG A 224 1.96 -13.03 -9.09
N ALA A 225 2.37 -13.55 -7.94
CA ALA A 225 3.77 -13.53 -7.51
C ALA A 225 4.69 -14.26 -8.50
N ILE A 226 4.25 -15.44 -8.99
CA ILE A 226 4.98 -16.18 -10.02
C ILE A 226 5.03 -15.41 -11.34
N ARG A 227 3.95 -14.72 -11.71
CA ARG A 227 3.92 -13.92 -12.94
C ARG A 227 4.81 -12.68 -12.86
N ASP A 228 4.78 -11.97 -11.70
CA ASP A 228 5.28 -10.60 -11.61
C ASP A 228 6.65 -10.47 -10.93
N PHE A 229 6.97 -11.31 -9.91
CA PHE A 229 8.15 -11.11 -9.06
C PHE A 229 9.34 -12.00 -9.41
N ILE A 230 9.13 -13.03 -10.21
CA ILE A 230 10.20 -13.95 -10.58
C ILE A 230 11.11 -13.33 -11.63
N GLY A 231 12.43 -13.36 -11.37
CA GLY A 231 13.48 -12.90 -12.27
C GLY A 231 14.53 -13.97 -12.55
N GLU A 232 15.57 -13.60 -13.28
CA GLU A 232 16.73 -14.45 -13.52
C GLU A 232 17.48 -14.77 -12.22
N ASN A 233 17.48 -13.83 -11.28
CA ASN A 233 18.11 -13.91 -9.97
C ASN A 233 17.36 -14.81 -8.97
N THR A 234 16.10 -15.18 -9.27
CA THR A 234 15.31 -16.03 -8.39
C THR A 234 15.86 -17.44 -8.38
N GLN A 235 16.45 -17.87 -7.27
CA GLN A 235 17.09 -19.18 -7.13
C GLN A 235 16.10 -20.28 -6.80
N ARG A 236 15.12 -19.99 -5.93
CA ARG A 236 14.09 -20.96 -5.52
C ARG A 236 12.79 -20.28 -5.14
N VAL A 237 11.73 -21.07 -5.24
CA VAL A 237 10.38 -20.71 -4.80
C VAL A 237 9.91 -21.81 -3.87
N LEU A 238 9.72 -21.51 -2.59
CA LEU A 238 9.22 -22.44 -1.59
C LEU A 238 7.73 -22.19 -1.34
N ILE A 239 6.96 -23.27 -1.29
CA ILE A 239 5.51 -23.23 -1.13
C ILE A 239 5.14 -24.26 -0.08
N ASP A 240 4.32 -23.88 0.91
CA ASP A 240 3.92 -24.77 2.02
C ASP A 240 2.54 -25.41 1.86
N ASP A 241 1.85 -25.17 0.72
CA ASP A 241 0.58 -25.82 0.38
C ASP A 241 0.71 -26.67 -0.88
N LYS A 242 0.34 -27.94 -0.78
CA LYS A 242 0.46 -28.90 -1.90
C LYS A 242 -0.43 -28.55 -3.09
N ASN A 243 -1.67 -28.08 -2.84
CA ASN A 243 -2.60 -27.78 -3.93
C ASN A 243 -2.12 -26.56 -4.73
N ILE A 244 -1.65 -25.54 -4.01
CA ILE A 244 -1.08 -24.33 -4.63
C ILE A 244 0.23 -24.66 -5.34
N PHE A 245 1.08 -25.53 -4.78
CA PHE A 245 2.28 -26.01 -5.44
C PHE A 245 1.99 -26.70 -6.79
N GLU A 246 0.96 -27.57 -6.85
CA GLU A 246 0.55 -28.22 -8.09
C GLU A 246 0.01 -27.22 -9.12
N GLN A 247 -0.84 -26.28 -8.68
CA GLN A 247 -1.36 -25.21 -9.54
C GLN A 247 -0.25 -24.30 -10.10
N ILE A 248 0.66 -23.86 -9.24
CA ILE A 248 1.84 -23.07 -9.64
C ILE A 248 2.72 -23.89 -10.59
N GLY A 249 2.90 -25.18 -10.32
CA GLY A 249 3.70 -26.07 -11.16
C GLY A 249 3.15 -26.16 -12.59
N GLN A 250 1.82 -26.29 -12.75
CA GLN A 250 1.16 -26.28 -14.06
C GLN A 250 1.34 -24.93 -14.76
N PHE A 251 1.06 -23.83 -14.05
CA PHE A 251 1.24 -22.48 -14.58
C PHE A 251 2.69 -22.19 -14.98
N ALA A 252 3.65 -22.60 -14.15
CA ALA A 252 5.07 -22.38 -14.43
C ALA A 252 5.54 -23.17 -15.67
N LYS A 253 5.08 -24.41 -15.87
CA LYS A 253 5.39 -25.19 -17.08
C LYS A 253 4.96 -24.47 -18.35
N GLU A 254 3.79 -23.85 -18.32
CA GLU A 254 3.20 -23.20 -19.49
C GLU A 254 3.79 -21.80 -19.72
N PHE A 255 3.89 -20.98 -18.67
CA PHE A 255 4.19 -19.53 -18.81
C PHE A 255 5.58 -19.12 -18.32
N VAL A 256 6.20 -19.88 -17.40
CA VAL A 256 7.50 -19.56 -16.81
C VAL A 256 8.38 -20.80 -16.66
N PRO A 257 8.72 -21.51 -17.75
CA PRO A 257 9.42 -22.80 -17.67
C PRO A 257 10.77 -22.77 -16.92
N LEU A 258 11.44 -21.62 -16.91
CA LEU A 258 12.71 -21.42 -16.20
C LEU A 258 12.60 -21.59 -14.68
N ILE A 259 11.42 -21.34 -14.12
CA ILE A 259 11.23 -21.44 -12.67
C ILE A 259 10.74 -22.80 -12.21
N TYR A 260 10.14 -23.58 -13.12
CA TYR A 260 9.60 -24.89 -12.78
C TYR A 260 10.59 -25.79 -12.02
N PRO A 261 11.87 -25.95 -12.44
CA PRO A 261 12.84 -26.74 -11.70
C PRO A 261 13.28 -26.13 -10.36
N ARG A 262 12.93 -24.87 -10.09
CA ARG A 262 13.27 -24.14 -8.86
C ARG A 262 12.11 -24.11 -7.85
N LEU A 263 10.96 -24.71 -8.22
CA LEU A 263 9.81 -24.86 -7.31
C LEU A 263 10.11 -25.99 -6.30
N GLN A 264 9.85 -25.72 -5.03
CA GLN A 264 10.06 -26.69 -3.94
C GLN A 264 8.85 -26.66 -3.01
N LEU A 265 8.30 -27.86 -2.72
CA LEU A 265 7.28 -28.00 -1.69
C LEU A 265 7.96 -28.04 -0.32
N HIS A 266 7.48 -27.24 0.61
CA HIS A 266 7.95 -27.24 1.99
C HIS A 266 7.13 -28.24 2.81
N GLU A 267 7.75 -29.33 3.26
CA GLU A 267 7.11 -30.43 4.01
C GLU A 267 7.60 -30.55 5.47
N SER A 268 8.35 -29.54 5.97
CA SER A 268 8.86 -29.54 7.35
C SER A 268 7.75 -29.29 8.37
N GLU A 269 7.91 -29.82 9.60
CA GLU A 269 7.04 -29.51 10.73
C GLU A 269 7.14 -28.04 11.18
N GLN A 270 8.30 -27.41 10.98
CA GLN A 270 8.47 -25.97 11.23
C GLN A 270 7.86 -25.16 10.11
N THR A 271 7.20 -24.09 10.47
CA THR A 271 6.56 -23.22 9.48
C THR A 271 7.58 -22.56 8.57
N LEU A 272 7.23 -22.40 7.28
CA LEU A 272 8.10 -21.79 6.28
C LEU A 272 8.61 -20.41 6.73
N PHE A 273 7.74 -19.58 7.27
CA PHE A 273 8.07 -18.21 7.67
C PHE A 273 8.92 -18.13 8.94
N ASP A 274 8.81 -19.10 9.85
CA ASP A 274 9.67 -19.16 11.04
C ASP A 274 11.11 -19.54 10.68
N ILE A 275 11.32 -20.53 9.80
CA ILE A 275 12.65 -20.94 9.34
C ILE A 275 13.43 -19.76 8.75
N PHE A 276 12.75 -18.93 7.98
CA PHE A 276 13.33 -17.74 7.33
C PHE A 276 13.21 -16.46 8.15
N ARG A 277 12.75 -16.53 9.41
CA ARG A 277 12.55 -15.40 10.34
C ARG A 277 11.67 -14.27 9.78
N VAL A 278 10.78 -14.61 8.85
CA VAL A 278 9.88 -13.61 8.25
C VAL A 278 8.94 -13.01 9.29
N GLU A 279 8.47 -13.81 10.28
CA GLU A 279 7.61 -13.32 11.35
C GLU A 279 8.31 -12.29 12.25
N ASP A 280 9.59 -12.49 12.56
CA ASP A 280 10.38 -11.56 13.35
C ASP A 280 10.64 -10.26 12.55
N ASP A 281 10.97 -10.37 11.27
CA ASP A 281 11.16 -9.22 10.38
C ASP A 281 9.86 -8.43 10.21
N LEU A 282 8.70 -9.08 10.16
CA LEU A 282 7.39 -8.42 10.13
C LEU A 282 7.11 -7.63 11.40
N LYS A 283 7.35 -8.21 12.58
CA LYS A 283 7.22 -7.50 13.86
C LYS A 283 8.13 -6.27 13.91
N ASN A 284 9.38 -6.43 13.48
CA ASN A 284 10.36 -5.34 13.44
C ASN A 284 9.97 -4.25 12.42
N ALA A 285 9.34 -4.64 11.30
CA ALA A 285 8.84 -3.70 10.30
C ALA A 285 7.64 -2.85 10.76
N LEU A 286 7.01 -3.17 11.88
CA LEU A 286 5.98 -2.34 12.50
C LEU A 286 6.55 -1.37 13.55
N ASN A 287 7.80 -1.57 13.98
CA ASN A 287 8.45 -0.69 14.94
C ASN A 287 8.85 0.64 14.26
N ARG A 288 8.79 1.72 15.02
CA ARG A 288 9.26 3.04 14.60
C ARG A 288 10.78 3.07 14.36
N ARG A 289 11.55 2.35 15.21
CA ARG A 289 13.01 2.26 15.15
C ARG A 289 13.46 1.08 14.33
N VAL A 290 14.49 1.30 13.50
CA VAL A 290 15.19 0.27 12.71
C VAL A 290 16.68 0.36 13.02
N ASP A 291 17.23 -0.67 13.65
CA ASP A 291 18.63 -0.71 13.98
C ASP A 291 19.49 -1.06 12.74
N LEU A 292 20.64 -0.39 12.62
CA LEU A 292 21.66 -0.62 11.61
C LEU A 292 22.74 -1.55 12.15
N LYS A 293 23.38 -2.32 11.28
CA LYS A 293 24.45 -3.27 11.67
C LYS A 293 25.64 -2.58 12.34
N SER A 294 25.92 -1.33 11.97
CA SER A 294 26.96 -0.51 12.56
C SER A 294 26.67 -0.09 13.99
N GLY A 295 25.43 -0.17 14.47
CA GLY A 295 24.98 0.32 15.78
C GLY A 295 24.27 1.69 15.69
N GLY A 296 24.18 2.31 14.51
CA GLY A 296 23.26 3.40 14.23
C GLY A 296 21.83 2.91 14.13
N TYR A 297 20.89 3.82 13.89
CA TYR A 297 19.48 3.45 13.70
C TYR A 297 18.72 4.52 12.91
N LEU A 298 17.61 4.08 12.31
CA LEU A 298 16.63 4.95 11.66
C LEU A 298 15.40 5.10 12.56
N ILE A 299 14.80 6.29 12.53
CA ILE A 299 13.45 6.53 13.06
C ILE A 299 12.54 6.81 11.89
N ILE A 300 11.48 6.01 11.74
CA ILE A 300 10.51 6.12 10.64
C ILE A 300 9.17 6.53 11.22
N ASP A 301 8.70 7.72 10.85
CA ASP A 301 7.41 8.25 11.25
C ASP A 301 6.51 8.44 10.03
N GLN A 302 5.32 7.87 10.08
CA GLN A 302 4.31 8.02 9.05
C GLN A 302 3.18 8.92 9.56
N THR A 303 3.00 10.08 8.94
CA THR A 303 1.88 10.99 9.19
C THR A 303 0.80 10.79 8.14
N GLU A 304 -0.29 11.56 8.20
CA GLU A 304 -1.35 11.54 7.19
C GLU A 304 -0.84 11.95 5.79
N ALA A 305 0.04 12.93 5.72
CA ALA A 305 0.48 13.54 4.46
C ALA A 305 1.81 12.98 3.94
N MET A 306 2.75 12.64 4.83
CA MET A 306 4.12 12.29 4.46
C MET A 306 4.73 11.27 5.41
N THR A 307 5.87 10.72 5.00
CA THR A 307 6.76 9.90 5.84
C THR A 307 8.05 10.64 6.09
N THR A 308 8.54 10.63 7.31
CA THR A 308 9.86 11.17 7.67
C THR A 308 10.77 10.04 8.13
N ILE A 309 12.03 10.07 7.72
CA ILE A 309 13.06 9.11 8.14
C ILE A 309 14.27 9.88 8.63
N ASP A 310 14.58 9.72 9.91
CA ASP A 310 15.70 10.35 10.59
C ASP A 310 16.81 9.32 10.83
N VAL A 311 18.07 9.67 10.55
CA VAL A 311 19.25 8.80 10.68
C VAL A 311 20.08 9.20 11.90
N ASN A 312 20.36 8.22 12.76
CA ASN A 312 21.11 8.43 13.99
C ASN A 312 22.34 7.52 14.05
N THR A 313 23.49 8.05 14.57
CA THR A 313 24.73 7.26 14.77
C THR A 313 24.62 6.26 15.90
N GLY A 314 23.71 6.48 16.88
CA GLY A 314 23.61 5.65 18.07
C GLY A 314 24.92 5.59 18.86
N LEU A 315 25.35 4.38 19.24
CA LEU A 315 26.59 4.12 19.97
C LEU A 315 27.79 3.82 19.03
N PHE A 316 27.65 4.05 17.72
CA PHE A 316 28.73 3.75 16.77
C PHE A 316 29.87 4.76 16.88
N VAL A 317 31.05 4.31 17.36
CA VAL A 317 32.25 5.14 17.63
C VAL A 317 33.50 4.59 16.92
N ASN A 318 33.36 3.69 15.94
CA ASN A 318 34.49 2.94 15.36
C ASN A 318 35.17 3.60 14.13
N GLY A 319 34.91 4.89 13.87
CA GLY A 319 35.60 5.63 12.79
C GLY A 319 36.95 6.22 13.25
N ARG A 320 37.86 6.43 12.30
CA ARG A 320 39.12 7.18 12.53
C ARG A 320 38.86 8.67 12.81
N SER A 321 37.72 9.18 12.37
CA SER A 321 37.21 10.52 12.62
C SER A 321 35.69 10.50 12.78
N GLN A 322 35.12 11.55 13.37
CA GLN A 322 33.67 11.73 13.47
C GLN A 322 33.01 11.76 12.07
N GLU A 323 33.62 12.44 11.12
CA GLU A 323 33.10 12.55 9.75
C GLU A 323 33.09 11.22 9.01
N GLU A 324 34.10 10.38 9.19
CA GLU A 324 34.13 9.01 8.64
C GLU A 324 33.01 8.13 9.23
N THR A 325 32.77 8.28 10.52
CA THR A 325 31.68 7.56 11.22
C THR A 325 30.32 7.98 10.66
N ILE A 326 30.07 9.29 10.52
CA ILE A 326 28.85 9.85 9.93
C ILE A 326 28.65 9.34 8.50
N PHE A 327 29.68 9.43 7.67
CA PHE A 327 29.61 8.97 6.28
C PHE A 327 29.24 7.47 6.17
N LYS A 328 29.90 6.61 6.97
CA LYS A 328 29.60 5.16 6.99
C LYS A 328 28.19 4.87 7.48
N THR A 329 27.70 5.56 8.52
CA THR A 329 26.34 5.40 9.02
C THR A 329 25.33 5.83 7.96
N ASN A 330 25.53 6.99 7.33
CA ASN A 330 24.66 7.48 6.27
C ASN A 330 24.66 6.55 5.05
N LEU A 331 25.80 5.98 4.67
CA LEU A 331 25.90 5.04 3.56
C LEU A 331 25.14 3.74 3.87
N GLU A 332 25.27 3.19 5.08
CA GLU A 332 24.46 2.04 5.49
C GLU A 332 22.96 2.38 5.53
N ALA A 333 22.63 3.58 5.99
CA ALA A 333 21.26 4.05 6.03
C ALA A 333 20.60 4.07 4.64
N THR A 334 21.32 4.39 3.54
CA THR A 334 20.73 4.38 2.18
C THR A 334 20.17 3.01 1.81
N HIS A 335 20.89 1.93 2.14
CA HIS A 335 20.45 0.55 1.89
C HIS A 335 19.26 0.18 2.78
N ALA A 336 19.32 0.53 4.06
CA ALA A 336 18.25 0.24 5.01
C ALA A 336 16.97 1.01 4.65
N ILE A 337 17.07 2.29 4.29
CA ILE A 337 15.95 3.13 3.86
C ILE A 337 15.26 2.51 2.64
N ALA A 338 16.01 2.22 1.57
CA ALA A 338 15.42 1.64 0.35
C ALA A 338 14.69 0.32 0.65
N ARG A 339 15.27 -0.55 1.48
CA ARG A 339 14.62 -1.79 1.92
C ARG A 339 13.35 -1.53 2.74
N GLN A 340 13.39 -0.59 3.71
CA GLN A 340 12.23 -0.30 4.54
C GLN A 340 11.08 0.34 3.74
N LEU A 341 11.38 1.16 2.74
CA LEU A 341 10.39 1.72 1.83
C LEU A 341 9.62 0.61 1.07
N ARG A 342 10.32 -0.43 0.62
CA ARG A 342 9.74 -1.59 -0.08
C ARG A 342 8.98 -2.48 0.90
N LEU A 343 9.61 -2.90 1.99
CA LEU A 343 9.03 -3.81 3.00
C LEU A 343 7.75 -3.24 3.62
N ARG A 344 7.80 -1.99 4.07
CA ARG A 344 6.64 -1.31 4.68
C ARG A 344 5.67 -0.74 3.65
N ASN A 345 6.01 -0.80 2.35
CA ASN A 345 5.29 -0.15 1.25
C ASN A 345 4.95 1.32 1.54
N LEU A 346 5.95 2.08 1.99
CA LEU A 346 5.81 3.50 2.24
C LEU A 346 5.74 4.25 0.90
N GLY A 347 4.87 5.25 0.82
CA GLY A 347 4.69 6.00 -0.42
C GLY A 347 4.01 7.35 -0.21
N GLY A 348 4.02 8.18 -1.23
CA GLY A 348 3.67 9.60 -1.16
C GLY A 348 4.93 10.44 -1.04
N ILE A 349 4.87 11.53 -0.30
CA ILE A 349 6.01 12.40 0.00
C ILE A 349 6.82 11.75 1.13
N ILE A 350 8.13 11.69 0.97
CA ILE A 350 9.07 11.10 1.93
C ILE A 350 10.21 12.09 2.11
N ILE A 351 10.51 12.41 3.36
CA ILE A 351 11.63 13.30 3.74
C ILE A 351 12.66 12.46 4.46
N LEU A 352 13.90 12.54 4.01
CA LEU A 352 15.04 11.84 4.59
C LEU A 352 15.97 12.85 5.25
N ASP A 353 16.21 12.67 6.54
CA ASP A 353 17.11 13.48 7.35
C ASP A 353 18.38 12.68 7.65
N PHE A 354 19.40 12.90 6.82
CA PHE A 354 20.70 12.27 7.00
C PHE A 354 21.53 13.10 7.97
N ILE A 355 22.44 12.44 8.69
CA ILE A 355 23.36 13.12 9.60
C ILE A 355 24.21 14.10 8.79
N ASP A 356 24.36 15.33 9.27
CA ASP A 356 25.08 16.40 8.61
C ASP A 356 26.50 16.01 8.18
N MET A 357 26.83 16.23 6.92
CA MET A 357 28.15 15.98 6.33
C MET A 357 28.76 17.29 5.83
N GLN A 358 30.02 17.55 6.18
CA GLN A 358 30.72 18.75 5.74
C GLN A 358 31.20 18.65 4.31
N ALA A 359 31.74 17.49 3.92
CA ALA A 359 32.31 17.27 2.60
C ALA A 359 31.22 17.08 1.53
N GLN A 360 31.24 17.87 0.46
CA GLN A 360 30.32 17.73 -0.68
C GLN A 360 30.44 16.36 -1.35
N GLU A 361 31.65 15.82 -1.47
CA GLU A 361 31.89 14.49 -2.03
C GLU A 361 31.13 13.37 -1.27
N HIS A 362 31.01 13.48 0.06
CA HIS A 362 30.24 12.54 0.85
C HIS A 362 28.75 12.65 0.57
N ARG A 363 28.21 13.87 0.44
CA ARG A 363 26.80 14.09 0.08
C ARG A 363 26.46 13.49 -1.28
N ASP A 364 27.32 13.72 -2.28
CA ASP A 364 27.15 13.21 -3.64
C ASP A 364 27.16 11.67 -3.66
N LYS A 365 28.07 11.03 -2.89
CA LYS A 365 28.15 9.58 -2.75
C LYS A 365 26.89 8.99 -2.07
N ILE A 366 26.37 9.65 -1.05
CA ILE A 366 25.13 9.21 -0.38
C ILE A 366 23.95 9.30 -1.32
N LEU A 367 23.81 10.41 -2.06
CA LEU A 367 22.74 10.58 -3.04
C LEU A 367 22.83 9.51 -4.16
N ALA A 368 24.02 9.29 -4.70
CA ALA A 368 24.24 8.25 -5.71
C ALA A 368 23.92 6.85 -5.21
N SER A 369 24.35 6.51 -3.98
CA SER A 369 24.04 5.22 -3.35
C SER A 369 22.54 5.05 -3.13
N LEU A 370 21.84 6.08 -2.64
CA LEU A 370 20.38 6.05 -2.45
C LEU A 370 19.66 5.83 -3.79
N GLN A 371 20.06 6.56 -4.84
CA GLN A 371 19.51 6.41 -6.21
C GLN A 371 19.70 4.99 -6.74
N GLU A 372 20.91 4.42 -6.56
CA GLU A 372 21.21 3.05 -6.95
C GLU A 372 20.30 2.04 -6.22
N GLN A 373 20.13 2.16 -4.90
CA GLN A 373 19.27 1.24 -4.16
C GLN A 373 17.80 1.38 -4.55
N LEU A 374 17.32 2.60 -4.79
CA LEU A 374 15.95 2.86 -5.21
C LEU A 374 15.66 2.44 -6.66
N SER A 375 16.68 2.31 -7.52
CA SER A 375 16.51 1.79 -8.88
C SER A 375 15.99 0.35 -8.91
N LYS A 376 16.23 -0.42 -7.83
CA LYS A 376 15.75 -1.79 -7.64
C LYS A 376 14.25 -1.86 -7.29
N ASP A 377 13.65 -0.73 -6.87
CA ASP A 377 12.23 -0.66 -6.51
C ASP A 377 11.35 -0.68 -7.77
N TYR A 378 10.30 -1.52 -7.76
CA TYR A 378 9.30 -1.56 -8.83
C TYR A 378 8.41 -0.30 -8.85
N ALA A 379 8.23 0.37 -7.72
CA ALA A 379 7.47 1.61 -7.64
C ALA A 379 8.28 2.78 -8.25
N LYS A 380 7.59 3.67 -8.96
CA LYS A 380 8.22 4.88 -9.48
C LYS A 380 8.61 5.80 -8.34
N THR A 381 9.90 6.15 -8.27
CA THR A 381 10.47 7.10 -7.32
C THR A 381 11.02 8.31 -8.07
N ASN A 382 10.90 9.49 -7.46
CA ASN A 382 11.60 10.70 -7.89
C ASN A 382 12.32 11.26 -6.65
N ILE A 383 13.58 11.63 -6.79
CA ILE A 383 14.44 12.15 -5.73
C ILE A 383 14.89 13.55 -6.14
N SER A 384 14.86 14.50 -5.19
CA SER A 384 15.46 15.83 -5.36
C SER A 384 16.96 15.79 -5.03
N GLU A 385 17.66 16.86 -5.35
CA GLU A 385 18.96 17.16 -4.78
C GLU A 385 18.84 17.42 -3.27
N VAL A 386 19.99 17.43 -2.57
CA VAL A 386 20.03 17.77 -1.14
C VAL A 386 19.61 19.24 -0.96
N SER A 387 18.60 19.48 -0.15
CA SER A 387 18.09 20.83 0.12
C SER A 387 19.09 21.67 0.95
N ASN A 388 18.86 22.99 1.05
CA ASN A 388 19.65 23.88 1.88
C ASN A 388 19.63 23.53 3.39
N LEU A 389 18.65 22.73 3.81
CA LEU A 389 18.52 22.23 5.19
C LEU A 389 19.20 20.86 5.40
N GLY A 390 19.90 20.31 4.41
CA GLY A 390 20.54 19.00 4.48
C GLY A 390 19.59 17.83 4.20
N LEU A 391 18.30 18.09 3.92
CA LEU A 391 17.29 17.07 3.71
C LEU A 391 17.26 16.57 2.25
N ILE A 392 16.93 15.28 2.06
CA ILE A 392 16.61 14.73 0.74
C ILE A 392 15.09 14.54 0.68
N GLU A 393 14.47 15.18 -0.30
CA GLU A 393 13.05 15.07 -0.58
C GLU A 393 12.84 14.03 -1.67
N MET A 394 11.87 13.14 -1.49
CA MET A 394 11.53 12.20 -2.54
C MET A 394 10.03 11.92 -2.59
N THR A 395 9.59 11.41 -3.73
CA THR A 395 8.25 10.86 -3.87
C THR A 395 8.33 9.41 -4.32
N ARG A 396 7.47 8.56 -3.76
CA ARG A 396 7.29 7.17 -4.17
C ARG A 396 5.82 6.91 -4.47
N LYS A 397 5.53 6.38 -5.65
CA LYS A 397 4.15 6.07 -6.04
C LYS A 397 3.56 5.02 -5.10
N ARG A 398 2.44 5.35 -4.43
CA ARG A 398 1.69 4.36 -3.63
C ARG A 398 1.03 3.34 -4.56
N THR A 399 1.38 2.07 -4.41
CA THR A 399 0.81 0.96 -5.19
C THR A 399 -0.29 0.23 -4.42
N ARG A 400 -0.18 0.18 -3.08
CA ARG A 400 -1.11 -0.46 -2.13
C ARG A 400 -1.03 0.25 -0.78
N GLU A 401 -1.83 -0.17 0.20
CA GLU A 401 -1.74 0.30 1.59
C GLU A 401 -0.38 -0.04 2.21
N SER A 402 0.10 0.80 3.13
CA SER A 402 1.32 0.49 3.88
C SER A 402 1.10 -0.73 4.79
N LEU A 403 2.20 -1.42 5.14
CA LEU A 403 2.14 -2.60 6.01
C LEU A 403 1.44 -2.27 7.34
N GLN A 404 1.70 -1.10 7.93
CA GLN A 404 1.04 -0.64 9.14
C GLN A 404 -0.47 -0.47 8.94
N GLN A 405 -0.93 0.10 7.82
CA GLN A 405 -2.36 0.26 7.53
C GLN A 405 -3.07 -1.08 7.31
N GLN A 406 -2.35 -2.10 6.81
CA GLN A 406 -2.91 -3.45 6.60
C GLN A 406 -3.00 -4.27 7.88
N LEU A 407 -2.04 -4.12 8.81
CA LEU A 407 -1.89 -4.99 9.97
C LEU A 407 -2.31 -4.34 11.29
N CYS A 408 -2.37 -3.01 11.37
CA CYS A 408 -2.61 -2.28 12.62
C CYS A 408 -3.86 -1.40 12.54
N GLU A 409 -4.39 -1.08 13.70
CA GLU A 409 -5.42 -0.07 13.91
C GLU A 409 -4.91 1.03 14.85
N PRO A 410 -5.49 2.23 14.86
CA PRO A 410 -5.12 3.28 15.77
C PRO A 410 -5.22 2.80 17.23
N CYS A 411 -4.22 3.13 18.05
CA CYS A 411 -4.22 2.77 19.48
C CYS A 411 -5.49 3.31 20.17
N PRO A 412 -6.32 2.47 20.79
CA PRO A 412 -7.58 2.90 21.43
C PRO A 412 -7.34 3.85 22.62
N THR A 413 -6.17 3.77 23.26
CA THR A 413 -5.84 4.61 24.43
C THR A 413 -5.56 6.06 24.03
N CYS A 414 -4.74 6.29 22.99
CA CYS A 414 -4.39 7.64 22.55
C CYS A 414 -5.07 8.08 21.25
N GLY A 415 -5.89 7.23 20.65
CA GLY A 415 -6.54 7.49 19.36
C GLY A 415 -5.54 7.76 18.23
N GLY A 416 -4.33 7.19 18.31
CA GLY A 416 -3.25 7.39 17.33
C GLY A 416 -2.37 8.61 17.57
N LYS A 417 -2.57 9.37 18.66
CA LYS A 417 -1.78 10.58 18.97
C LYS A 417 -0.33 10.27 19.38
N GLY A 418 -0.07 9.07 19.93
CA GLY A 418 1.26 8.67 20.44
C GLY A 418 1.57 9.15 21.86
N PHE A 419 0.69 9.92 22.49
CA PHE A 419 0.80 10.41 23.87
C PHE A 419 -0.57 10.53 24.51
N VAL A 420 -0.60 10.52 25.85
CA VAL A 420 -1.78 10.78 26.67
C VAL A 420 -1.41 11.86 27.70
N LYS A 421 -2.40 12.56 28.25
CA LYS A 421 -2.19 13.50 29.36
C LYS A 421 -1.64 12.76 30.56
N THR A 422 -0.79 13.41 31.32
CA THR A 422 -0.33 12.87 32.62
C THR A 422 -1.50 12.80 33.61
N SER A 423 -1.44 11.86 34.57
CA SER A 423 -2.47 11.74 35.60
C SER A 423 -2.63 13.04 36.40
N GLU A 424 -1.52 13.76 36.64
CA GLU A 424 -1.51 15.09 37.28
C GLU A 424 -2.32 16.11 36.45
N THR A 425 -2.12 16.15 35.12
CA THR A 425 -2.89 17.06 34.26
C THR A 425 -4.39 16.74 34.33
N VAL A 426 -4.75 15.45 34.38
CA VAL A 426 -6.14 15.02 34.50
C VAL A 426 -6.73 15.40 35.87
N CYS A 427 -5.98 15.28 36.98
CA CYS A 427 -6.41 15.77 38.29
C CYS A 427 -6.72 17.28 38.26
N LEU A 428 -5.85 18.08 37.66
CA LEU A 428 -6.09 19.52 37.53
C LEU A 428 -7.31 19.83 36.63
N GLU A 429 -7.60 19.03 35.65
CA GLU A 429 -8.84 19.18 34.85
C GLU A 429 -10.08 18.83 35.65
N ILE A 430 -10.02 17.77 36.46
CA ILE A 430 -11.10 17.39 37.38
C ILE A 430 -11.38 18.53 38.37
N PHE A 431 -10.36 19.15 38.97
CA PHE A 431 -10.52 20.28 39.91
C PHE A 431 -11.22 21.46 39.24
N ARG A 432 -10.80 21.84 38.02
CA ARG A 432 -11.45 22.91 37.26
C ARG A 432 -12.92 22.57 36.91
N GLU A 433 -13.19 21.33 36.57
CA GLU A 433 -14.55 20.88 36.23
C GLU A 433 -15.46 20.85 37.47
N LEU A 434 -14.96 20.41 38.66
CA LEU A 434 -15.68 20.45 39.92
C LEU A 434 -16.07 21.90 40.27
N MET A 435 -15.12 22.83 40.20
CA MET A 435 -15.40 24.25 40.45
C MET A 435 -16.41 24.83 39.46
N ARG A 436 -16.33 24.45 38.19
CA ARG A 436 -17.28 24.90 37.16
C ARG A 436 -18.69 24.36 37.44
N ARG A 437 -18.84 23.07 37.74
CA ARG A 437 -20.13 22.46 38.04
C ARG A 437 -20.75 23.00 39.32
N ALA A 438 -19.97 23.24 40.33
CA ALA A 438 -20.48 23.84 41.58
C ALA A 438 -21.04 25.25 41.38
N ARG A 439 -20.52 26.05 40.46
CA ARG A 439 -21.08 27.35 40.07
C ARG A 439 -22.36 27.27 39.23
N THR A 440 -22.47 26.20 38.45
CA THR A 440 -23.61 26.02 37.52
C THR A 440 -24.81 25.38 38.18
N TYR A 441 -24.56 24.45 39.12
CA TYR A 441 -25.60 23.64 39.78
C TYR A 441 -25.63 23.88 41.26
N ASN A 442 -26.66 24.55 41.75
CA ASN A 442 -26.82 24.92 43.18
C ASN A 442 -27.37 23.77 44.08
N THR A 443 -27.82 22.65 43.54
CA THR A 443 -28.59 21.61 44.23
C THR A 443 -27.87 20.32 44.61
N PRO A 444 -26.73 19.86 44.04
CA PRO A 444 -26.13 18.60 44.41
C PRO A 444 -25.62 18.61 45.85
N LYS A 445 -25.86 17.54 46.59
CA LYS A 445 -25.37 17.34 47.97
C LYS A 445 -23.96 16.80 48.03
N LYS A 446 -23.55 16.09 46.98
CA LYS A 446 -22.24 15.45 46.88
C LYS A 446 -21.78 15.46 45.38
N PHE A 447 -20.47 15.53 45.17
CA PHE A 447 -19.84 15.22 43.90
C PHE A 447 -19.18 13.84 43.98
N THR A 448 -19.33 13.01 42.96
CA THR A 448 -18.58 11.75 42.85
C THR A 448 -17.76 11.77 41.57
N VAL A 449 -16.42 11.73 41.73
CA VAL A 449 -15.48 11.65 40.64
C VAL A 449 -15.19 10.19 40.35
N ILE A 450 -15.44 9.77 39.10
CA ILE A 450 -15.14 8.43 38.61
C ILE A 450 -14.04 8.56 37.58
N ALA A 451 -12.89 7.91 37.80
CA ALA A 451 -11.75 7.99 36.89
C ALA A 451 -10.94 6.68 36.90
N ASN A 452 -9.89 6.64 36.05
CA ASN A 452 -8.94 5.54 36.03
C ASN A 452 -8.22 5.38 37.37
N ALA A 453 -7.81 4.16 37.71
CA ALA A 453 -7.16 3.83 38.98
C ALA A 453 -5.94 4.72 39.28
N THR A 454 -5.08 4.99 38.28
CA THR A 454 -3.88 5.82 38.47
C THR A 454 -4.20 7.29 38.81
N VAL A 455 -5.30 7.81 38.26
CA VAL A 455 -5.78 9.18 38.57
C VAL A 455 -6.39 9.23 39.96
N ILE A 456 -7.22 8.23 40.34
CA ILE A 456 -7.81 8.17 41.69
C ILE A 456 -6.75 7.98 42.75
N GLU A 457 -5.73 7.14 42.52
CA GLU A 457 -4.60 6.98 43.45
C GLU A 457 -3.86 8.30 43.68
N LEU A 458 -3.64 9.09 42.63
CA LEU A 458 -3.02 10.40 42.72
C LEU A 458 -3.90 11.38 43.52
N LEU A 459 -5.22 11.41 43.26
CA LEU A 459 -6.16 12.24 44.01
C LEU A 459 -6.27 11.85 45.48
N GLN A 460 -6.04 10.58 45.84
CA GLN A 460 -6.06 10.08 47.22
C GLN A 460 -4.71 10.26 47.94
N SER A 461 -3.62 10.44 47.23
CA SER A 461 -2.26 10.58 47.79
C SER A 461 -1.74 12.00 47.72
N SER A 462 -1.04 12.36 46.64
CA SER A 462 -0.38 13.65 46.52
C SER A 462 -1.31 14.87 46.39
N GLU A 463 -2.55 14.63 45.90
CA GLU A 463 -3.54 15.69 45.72
C GLU A 463 -4.63 15.67 46.82
N ALA A 464 -4.47 14.87 47.88
CA ALA A 464 -5.45 14.73 48.95
C ALA A 464 -5.74 16.09 49.68
N ASP A 465 -4.71 16.90 49.90
CA ASP A 465 -4.86 18.22 50.50
C ASP A 465 -5.66 19.16 49.56
N THR A 466 -5.42 19.10 48.25
CA THR A 466 -6.14 19.88 47.26
C THR A 466 -7.63 19.48 47.21
N ILE A 467 -7.94 18.17 47.34
CA ILE A 467 -9.31 17.68 47.42
C ILE A 467 -10.01 18.21 48.70
N ALA A 468 -9.32 18.17 49.85
CA ALA A 468 -9.87 18.69 51.12
C ALA A 468 -10.13 20.21 51.07
N GLU A 469 -9.25 20.98 50.47
CA GLU A 469 -9.46 22.41 50.19
C GLU A 469 -10.65 22.67 49.29
N LEU A 470 -10.83 21.85 48.22
CA LEU A 470 -11.98 21.94 47.32
C LEU A 470 -13.28 21.59 48.01
N GLU A 471 -13.32 20.56 48.86
CA GLU A 471 -14.49 20.22 49.66
C GLU A 471 -14.91 21.36 50.57
N TYR A 472 -13.88 22.00 51.21
CA TYR A 472 -14.12 23.18 52.08
C TYR A 472 -14.66 24.38 51.26
N LEU A 473 -14.06 24.68 50.12
CA LEU A 473 -14.47 25.79 49.23
C LEU A 473 -15.88 25.56 48.64
N LEU A 474 -16.18 24.34 48.27
CA LEU A 474 -17.47 23.96 47.66
C LEU A 474 -18.57 23.74 48.69
N GLY A 475 -18.21 23.52 50.00
CA GLY A 475 -19.12 23.19 51.09
C GLY A 475 -19.79 21.83 50.90
N ARG A 476 -19.16 20.88 50.15
CA ARG A 476 -19.74 19.61 49.73
C ARG A 476 -18.67 18.54 49.66
N PRO A 477 -18.97 17.31 50.03
CA PRO A 477 -18.03 16.18 49.93
C PRO A 477 -17.78 15.74 48.49
N ILE A 478 -16.55 15.28 48.20
CA ILE A 478 -16.13 14.73 46.95
C ILE A 478 -15.80 13.24 47.12
N GLY A 479 -16.64 12.38 46.60
CA GLY A 479 -16.37 10.93 46.53
C GLY A 479 -15.45 10.59 45.36
N LEU A 480 -14.58 9.60 45.55
CA LEU A 480 -13.64 9.13 44.55
C LEU A 480 -13.91 7.66 44.26
N GLU A 481 -14.17 7.30 43.00
CA GLU A 481 -14.46 5.94 42.56
C GLU A 481 -13.57 5.54 41.38
N VAL A 482 -13.12 4.27 41.37
CA VAL A 482 -12.28 3.72 40.30
C VAL A 482 -13.15 3.05 39.23
N GLU A 483 -12.94 3.42 37.96
CA GLU A 483 -13.49 2.67 36.83
C GLU A 483 -12.32 2.14 35.96
N ASN A 484 -12.09 0.83 36.05
CA ASN A 484 -10.97 0.16 35.38
C ASN A 484 -11.07 0.13 33.84
N ARG A 485 -12.25 0.41 33.28
CA ARG A 485 -12.47 0.48 31.83
C ARG A 485 -12.10 1.82 31.24
N PHE A 486 -11.94 2.83 32.09
CA PHE A 486 -11.55 4.16 31.62
C PHE A 486 -10.07 4.18 31.26
N ASN A 487 -9.74 4.84 30.16
CA ASN A 487 -8.35 5.21 29.89
C ASN A 487 -7.94 6.36 30.83
N GLN A 488 -6.64 6.68 30.88
CA GLN A 488 -6.08 7.69 31.79
C GLN A 488 -6.72 9.08 31.65
N GLU A 489 -7.22 9.46 30.50
CA GLU A 489 -7.82 10.78 30.24
C GLU A 489 -9.33 10.83 30.50
N GLN A 490 -9.97 9.67 30.69
CA GLN A 490 -11.42 9.58 30.89
C GLN A 490 -11.79 9.75 32.35
N TYR A 491 -12.73 10.63 32.60
CA TYR A 491 -13.37 10.79 33.91
C TYR A 491 -14.83 11.22 33.77
N HIS A 492 -15.61 10.92 34.77
CA HIS A 492 -16.97 11.42 34.95
C HIS A 492 -17.11 12.06 36.32
N ILE A 493 -17.94 13.09 36.43
CA ILE A 493 -18.36 13.68 37.71
C ILE A 493 -19.87 13.56 37.80
N LEU A 494 -20.31 12.75 38.77
CA LEU A 494 -21.71 12.62 39.08
C LEU A 494 -22.14 13.72 40.09
N LEU A 495 -23.39 14.13 39.99
CA LEU A 495 -24.03 15.12 40.84
C LEU A 495 -25.11 14.39 41.66
N ASP A 496 -24.83 14.10 42.90
CA ASP A 496 -25.72 13.36 43.83
C ASP A 496 -26.48 14.30 44.77
#